data_7e533415630c9605d0fa19ce2f145a5b
#
_entry.id   7e533415630c9605d0fa19ce2f145a5b
#
_cell.length_a   1.000
_cell.length_b   1.000
_cell.length_c   1.000
_cell.angle_alpha   90.00
_cell.angle_beta   90.00
_cell.angle_gamma   90.00
#
_symmetry.space_group_name_H-M   'P 1'
#
loop_
_entity.id
_entity.type
_entity.pdbx_description
1 polymer ?
#
loop_
_entity_poly.entity_id
_entity_poly.type
_entity_poly.pdbx_seq_one_letter_code
_entity_poly.pdbx_strand_id
1 'polypeptide(L)'
;MRFRKKTVLYAAGVLACGNIALQALGFVYRVMLSRFAGAEGLGMYRLANSVYLVLHTGCLSGVTMACSRLSAACEATGEKGKTGAVLRLAFSVFFTLAFASAAGLLLCGDQIAAGILGNPHAAQAFPFMLLCLMLTGIENILKALFIGLECVQYTAISETGEQLVRIAAV
;
A
#
# COMPACT_ATOMS: atom_id res chain seq x y z
N MET A 1 -29.25 -14.75 15.90
CA MET A 1 -28.32 -15.04 14.81
C MET A 1 -28.69 -14.46 13.42
N ARG A 2 -29.98 -14.21 13.14
CA ARG A 2 -30.43 -13.72 11.80
C ARG A 2 -30.16 -12.24 11.53
N PHE A 3 -30.10 -11.39 12.55
CA PHE A 3 -29.78 -9.96 12.43
C PHE A 3 -28.31 -9.71 12.04
N ARG A 4 -27.39 -10.50 12.58
CA ARG A 4 -25.95 -10.40 12.29
C ARG A 4 -25.59 -10.76 10.84
N LYS A 5 -26.32 -11.69 10.20
CA LYS A 5 -26.11 -12.04 8.77
C LYS A 5 -26.52 -10.91 7.81
N LYS A 6 -27.63 -10.20 8.10
CA LYS A 6 -28.05 -9.06 7.25
C LYS A 6 -27.08 -7.89 7.32
N THR A 7 -26.53 -7.61 8.51
CA THR A 7 -25.51 -6.56 8.69
C THR A 7 -24.20 -6.90 7.99
N VAL A 8 -23.76 -8.17 8.04
CA VAL A 8 -22.56 -8.63 7.36
C VAL A 8 -22.73 -8.60 5.84
N LEU A 9 -23.88 -9.03 5.31
CA LEU A 9 -24.19 -8.96 3.87
C LEU A 9 -24.24 -7.52 3.37
N TYR A 10 -24.83 -6.61 4.14
CA TYR A 10 -24.86 -5.19 3.81
C TYR A 10 -23.45 -4.58 3.80
N ALA A 11 -22.66 -4.85 4.85
CA ALA A 11 -21.27 -4.38 4.91
C ALA A 11 -20.40 -4.93 3.77
N ALA A 12 -20.55 -6.22 3.44
CA ALA A 12 -19.88 -6.84 2.30
C ALA A 12 -20.30 -6.21 0.97
N GLY A 13 -21.60 -5.91 0.80
CA GLY A 13 -22.12 -5.24 -0.39
C GLY A 13 -21.55 -3.82 -0.55
N VAL A 14 -21.52 -3.03 0.51
CA VAL A 14 -20.93 -1.68 0.52
C VAL A 14 -19.44 -1.72 0.18
N LEU A 15 -18.68 -2.67 0.77
CA LEU A 15 -17.27 -2.84 0.46
C LEU A 15 -17.04 -3.28 -0.99
N ALA A 16 -17.87 -4.18 -1.52
CA ALA A 16 -17.77 -4.61 -2.92
C ALA A 16 -18.06 -3.47 -3.90
N CYS A 17 -19.12 -2.69 -3.65
CA CYS A 17 -19.43 -1.50 -4.46
C CYS A 17 -18.32 -0.45 -4.37
N GLY A 18 -17.76 -0.22 -3.18
CA GLY A 18 -16.62 0.68 -2.98
C GLY A 18 -15.40 0.24 -3.79
N ASN A 19 -15.05 -1.04 -3.75
CA ASN A 19 -13.94 -1.59 -4.53
C ASN A 19 -14.15 -1.46 -6.05
N ILE A 20 -15.37 -1.69 -6.55
CA ILE A 20 -15.69 -1.49 -7.97
C ILE A 20 -15.53 -0.02 -8.36
N ALA A 21 -16.04 0.90 -7.54
CA ALA A 21 -15.88 2.33 -7.78
C ALA A 21 -14.40 2.74 -7.79
N LEU A 22 -13.59 2.26 -6.83
CA LEU A 22 -12.15 2.50 -6.77
C LEU A 22 -11.42 1.96 -8.02
N GLN A 23 -11.80 0.79 -8.52
CA GLN A 23 -11.24 0.22 -9.75
C GLN A 23 -11.61 1.05 -10.98
N ALA A 24 -12.85 1.51 -11.09
CA ALA A 24 -13.28 2.39 -12.18
C ALA A 24 -12.51 3.72 -12.16
N LEU A 25 -12.34 4.34 -10.99
CA LEU A 25 -11.54 5.54 -10.81
C LEU A 25 -10.07 5.31 -11.18
N GLY A 26 -9.47 4.19 -10.77
CA GLY A 26 -8.12 3.79 -11.16
C GLY A 26 -7.95 3.59 -12.67
N PHE A 27 -8.98 3.09 -13.34
CA PHE A 27 -8.99 2.99 -14.81
C PHE A 27 -8.97 4.37 -15.47
N VAL A 28 -9.85 5.29 -15.03
CA VAL A 28 -9.89 6.68 -15.53
C VAL A 28 -8.52 7.35 -15.35
N TYR A 29 -7.91 7.21 -14.16
CA TYR A 29 -6.56 7.71 -13.89
C TYR A 29 -5.52 7.19 -14.91
N ARG A 30 -5.52 5.89 -15.21
CA ARG A 30 -4.59 5.30 -16.19
C ARG A 30 -4.80 5.83 -17.60
N VAL A 31 -6.04 6.05 -18.00
CA VAL A 31 -6.37 6.64 -19.31
C VAL A 31 -5.89 8.09 -19.39
N MET A 32 -6.10 8.87 -18.34
CA MET A 32 -5.60 10.26 -18.28
C MET A 32 -4.06 10.27 -18.33
N LEU A 33 -3.40 9.47 -17.49
CA LEU A 33 -1.94 9.38 -17.45
C LEU A 33 -1.36 8.99 -18.84
N SER A 34 -2.01 8.04 -19.54
CA SER A 34 -1.60 7.64 -20.90
C SER A 34 -1.68 8.76 -21.92
N ARG A 35 -2.66 9.65 -21.79
CA ARG A 35 -2.83 10.80 -22.69
C ARG A 35 -1.80 11.91 -22.43
N PHE A 36 -1.44 12.14 -21.17
CA PHE A 36 -0.51 13.21 -20.79
C PHE A 36 0.96 12.79 -20.90
N ALA A 37 1.31 11.58 -20.46
CA ALA A 37 2.69 11.10 -20.41
C ALA A 37 3.19 10.52 -21.76
N GLY A 38 2.31 10.22 -22.70
CA GLY A 38 2.66 9.53 -23.93
C GLY A 38 3.09 8.07 -23.72
N ALA A 39 3.42 7.39 -24.83
CA ALA A 39 3.79 5.96 -24.78
C ALA A 39 5.13 5.71 -24.08
N GLU A 40 6.10 6.59 -24.28
CA GLU A 40 7.46 6.47 -23.71
C GLU A 40 7.43 6.73 -22.20
N GLY A 41 6.78 7.80 -21.75
CA GLY A 41 6.63 8.10 -20.33
C GLY A 41 5.85 7.03 -19.57
N LEU A 42 4.82 6.45 -20.18
CA LEU A 42 4.07 5.34 -19.62
C LEU A 42 4.93 4.07 -19.49
N GLY A 43 5.83 3.83 -20.46
CA GLY A 43 6.79 2.73 -20.42
C GLY A 43 7.75 2.86 -19.24
N MET A 44 8.38 4.03 -19.07
CA MET A 44 9.25 4.32 -17.93
C MET A 44 8.52 4.18 -16.59
N TYR A 45 7.31 4.73 -16.47
CA TYR A 45 6.50 4.60 -15.27
C TYR A 45 6.21 3.13 -14.92
N ARG A 46 5.88 2.29 -15.90
CA ARG A 46 5.61 0.86 -15.67
C ARG A 46 6.85 0.09 -15.19
N LEU A 47 8.01 0.36 -15.79
CA LEU A 47 9.28 -0.25 -15.38
C LEU A 47 9.60 0.13 -13.92
N ALA A 48 9.54 1.40 -13.63
CA ALA A 48 9.74 1.93 -12.31
C ALA A 48 8.75 1.34 -11.29
N ASN A 49 7.46 1.29 -11.63
CA ASN A 49 6.43 0.69 -10.79
C ASN A 49 6.63 -0.81 -10.53
N SER A 50 7.27 -1.54 -11.45
CA SER A 50 7.59 -2.96 -11.23
C SER A 50 8.60 -3.14 -10.09
N VAL A 51 9.65 -2.34 -10.05
CA VAL A 51 10.62 -2.33 -8.94
C VAL A 51 9.93 -1.94 -7.63
N TYR A 52 9.10 -0.90 -7.67
CA TYR A 52 8.33 -0.48 -6.50
C TYR A 52 7.45 -1.61 -5.94
N LEU A 53 6.75 -2.35 -6.80
CA LEU A 53 5.89 -3.46 -6.37
C LEU A 53 6.67 -4.58 -5.70
N VAL A 54 7.86 -4.92 -6.18
CA VAL A 54 8.73 -5.92 -5.55
C VAL A 54 9.14 -5.47 -4.15
N LEU A 55 9.61 -4.22 -4.02
CA LEU A 55 9.99 -3.64 -2.73
C LEU A 55 8.80 -3.55 -1.77
N HIS A 56 7.68 -3.04 -2.26
CA HIS A 56 6.45 -2.93 -1.48
C HIS A 56 5.98 -4.29 -0.95
N THR A 57 5.93 -5.30 -1.81
CA THR A 57 5.50 -6.65 -1.41
C THR A 57 6.49 -7.27 -0.41
N GLY A 58 7.79 -7.15 -0.66
CA GLY A 58 8.83 -7.68 0.22
C GLY A 58 8.84 -7.05 1.62
N CYS A 59 8.67 -5.72 1.70
CA CYS A 59 8.72 -5.00 2.96
C CYS A 59 7.41 -5.01 3.74
N LEU A 60 6.26 -5.09 3.08
CA LEU A 60 4.96 -4.81 3.69
C LEU A 60 4.07 -6.02 3.87
N SER A 61 4.06 -7.00 2.94
CA SER A 61 3.07 -8.08 2.98
C SER A 61 3.11 -8.90 4.28
N GLY A 62 4.29 -9.25 4.75
CA GLY A 62 4.48 -9.98 6.02
C GLY A 62 4.13 -9.14 7.24
N VAL A 63 4.55 -7.87 7.24
CA VAL A 63 4.35 -6.95 8.37
C VAL A 63 2.87 -6.62 8.56
N THR A 64 2.15 -6.30 7.48
CA THR A 64 0.71 -5.99 7.54
C THR A 64 -0.12 -7.20 7.98
N MET A 65 0.19 -8.38 7.47
CA MET A 65 -0.47 -9.63 7.88
C MET A 65 -0.25 -9.92 9.36
N ALA A 66 0.99 -9.81 9.84
CA ALA A 66 1.33 -10.02 11.24
C ALA A 66 0.65 -8.97 12.15
N CYS A 67 0.69 -7.69 11.76
CA CYS A 67 0.05 -6.60 12.48
C CYS A 67 -1.46 -6.83 12.65
N SER A 68 -2.16 -7.16 11.57
CA SER A 68 -3.60 -7.43 11.60
C SER A 68 -3.94 -8.62 12.49
N ARG A 69 -3.22 -9.73 12.38
CA ARG A 69 -3.46 -10.94 13.21
C ARG A 69 -3.18 -10.71 14.69
N LEU A 70 -2.07 -10.06 15.01
CA LEU A 70 -1.70 -9.77 16.40
C LEU A 70 -2.67 -8.77 17.04
N SER A 71 -3.12 -7.76 16.29
CA SER A 71 -4.11 -6.80 16.76
C SER A 71 -5.47 -7.46 17.03
N ALA A 72 -5.91 -8.36 16.15
CA ALA A 72 -7.12 -9.15 16.36
C ALA A 72 -7.02 -10.07 17.58
N ALA A 73 -5.86 -10.69 17.80
CA ALA A 73 -5.63 -11.52 18.97
C ALA A 73 -5.65 -10.70 20.29
N CYS A 74 -5.05 -9.50 20.30
CA CYS A 74 -5.08 -8.59 21.44
C CYS A 74 -6.52 -8.12 21.76
N GLU A 75 -7.34 -7.85 20.76
CA GLU A 75 -8.75 -7.48 20.96
C GLU A 75 -9.55 -8.67 21.51
N ALA A 76 -9.35 -9.87 20.98
CA ALA A 76 -10.04 -11.09 21.43
C ALA A 76 -9.70 -11.48 22.89
N THR A 77 -8.47 -11.20 23.34
CA THR A 77 -8.01 -11.47 24.71
C THR A 77 -8.34 -10.33 25.69
N GLY A 78 -8.85 -9.21 25.21
CA GLY A 78 -9.15 -8.02 26.02
C GLY A 78 -7.91 -7.22 26.44
N GLU A 79 -6.73 -7.56 25.96
CA GLU A 79 -5.45 -6.91 26.28
C GLU A 79 -5.18 -5.65 25.44
N LYS A 80 -6.09 -4.68 25.49
CA LYS A 80 -6.03 -3.45 24.68
C LYS A 80 -4.72 -2.65 24.84
N GLY A 81 -4.06 -2.78 25.99
CA GLY A 81 -2.77 -2.13 26.24
C GLY A 81 -1.62 -2.66 25.38
N LYS A 82 -1.72 -3.89 24.85
CA LYS A 82 -0.67 -4.49 24.00
C LYS A 82 -0.76 -4.08 22.53
N THR A 83 -1.88 -3.55 22.08
CA THR A 83 -2.06 -3.08 20.69
C THR A 83 -1.02 -2.02 20.29
N GLY A 84 -0.66 -1.13 21.23
CA GLY A 84 0.42 -0.15 20.99
C GLY A 84 1.81 -0.78 20.83
N ALA A 85 2.07 -1.89 21.54
CA ALA A 85 3.33 -2.63 21.40
C ALA A 85 3.39 -3.35 20.04
N VAL A 86 2.28 -3.93 19.58
CA VAL A 86 2.16 -4.54 18.25
C VAL A 86 2.44 -3.51 17.15
N LEU A 87 1.88 -2.31 17.28
CA LEU A 87 2.09 -1.23 16.32
C LEU A 87 3.56 -0.79 16.28
N ARG A 88 4.21 -0.60 17.44
CA ARG A 88 5.64 -0.26 17.48
C ARG A 88 6.51 -1.34 16.86
N LEU A 89 6.21 -2.60 17.13
CA LEU A 89 6.93 -3.72 16.53
C LEU A 89 6.76 -3.74 15.01
N ALA A 90 5.55 -3.56 14.50
CA ALA A 90 5.27 -3.50 13.07
C ALA A 90 6.05 -2.37 12.39
N PHE A 91 6.05 -1.16 12.97
CA PHE A 91 6.85 -0.05 12.45
C PHE A 91 8.35 -0.32 12.50
N SER A 92 8.86 -0.87 13.61
CA SER A 92 10.28 -1.20 13.75
C SER A 92 10.74 -2.17 12.66
N VAL A 93 10.01 -3.26 12.46
CA VAL A 93 10.33 -4.25 11.42
C VAL A 93 10.21 -3.65 10.03
N PHE A 94 9.15 -2.88 9.76
CA PHE A 94 8.98 -2.21 8.48
C PHE A 94 10.14 -1.25 8.18
N PHE A 95 10.49 -0.35 9.10
CA PHE A 95 11.58 0.60 8.88
C PHE A 95 12.92 -0.11 8.68
N THR A 96 13.20 -1.19 9.42
CA THR A 96 14.42 -1.98 9.23
C THR A 96 14.48 -2.56 7.80
N LEU A 97 13.39 -3.18 7.33
CA LEU A 97 13.31 -3.73 5.98
C LEU A 97 13.37 -2.64 4.90
N ALA A 98 12.68 -1.53 5.12
CA ALA A 98 12.65 -0.41 4.20
C ALA A 98 14.02 0.27 4.08
N PHE A 99 14.75 0.46 5.18
CA PHE A 99 16.13 0.98 5.14
C PHE A 99 17.09 -0.01 4.49
N ALA A 100 16.96 -1.31 4.76
CA ALA A 100 17.78 -2.33 4.10
C ALA A 100 17.53 -2.35 2.58
N SER A 101 16.27 -2.27 2.14
CA SER A 101 15.91 -2.22 0.73
C SER A 101 16.34 -0.90 0.07
N ALA A 102 16.27 0.22 0.78
CA ALA A 102 16.76 1.51 0.32
C ALA A 102 18.27 1.49 0.12
N ALA A 103 19.02 0.96 1.08
CA ALA A 103 20.47 0.81 0.94
C ALA A 103 20.84 -0.09 -0.25
N GLY A 104 20.16 -1.22 -0.41
CA GLY A 104 20.35 -2.11 -1.58
C GLY A 104 20.05 -1.41 -2.90
N LEU A 105 18.96 -0.65 -2.97
CA LEU A 105 18.58 0.07 -4.19
C LEU A 105 19.52 1.25 -4.50
N LEU A 106 20.04 1.94 -3.49
CA LEU A 106 21.01 3.02 -3.69
C LEU A 106 22.40 2.50 -4.10
N LEU A 107 22.81 1.33 -3.59
CA LEU A 107 24.11 0.73 -3.93
C LEU A 107 24.11 0.02 -5.28
N CYS A 108 23.00 -0.64 -5.64
CA CYS A 108 22.89 -1.45 -6.85
C CYS A 108 21.94 -0.85 -7.89
N GLY A 109 21.43 0.37 -7.67
CA GLY A 109 20.38 0.99 -8.49
C GLY A 109 20.77 1.15 -9.95
N ASP A 110 21.98 1.60 -10.22
CA ASP A 110 22.48 1.77 -11.59
C ASP A 110 22.61 0.44 -12.33
N GLN A 111 23.02 -0.62 -11.62
CA GLN A 111 23.10 -1.98 -12.18
C GLN A 111 21.71 -2.56 -12.44
N ILE A 112 20.77 -2.29 -11.57
CA ILE A 112 19.36 -2.70 -11.75
C ILE A 112 18.73 -1.93 -12.91
N ALA A 113 18.95 -0.63 -12.99
CA ALA A 113 18.43 0.21 -14.07
C ALA A 113 18.99 -0.19 -15.43
N ALA A 114 20.29 -0.40 -15.54
CA ALA A 114 20.94 -0.77 -16.80
C ALA A 114 20.70 -2.24 -17.17
N GLY A 115 20.82 -3.17 -16.19
CA GLY A 115 20.79 -4.60 -16.46
C GLY A 115 19.39 -5.19 -16.57
N ILE A 116 18.47 -4.78 -15.69
CA ILE A 116 17.11 -5.34 -15.62
C ILE A 116 16.09 -4.47 -16.35
N LEU A 117 16.17 -3.14 -16.19
CA LEU A 117 15.23 -2.22 -16.80
C LEU A 117 15.65 -1.78 -18.22
N GLY A 118 16.92 -1.97 -18.59
CA GLY A 118 17.44 -1.58 -19.90
C GLY A 118 17.43 -0.05 -20.14
N ASN A 119 17.18 0.75 -19.09
CA ASN A 119 17.13 2.20 -19.19
C ASN A 119 17.80 2.85 -17.97
N PRO A 120 19.00 3.44 -18.12
CA PRO A 120 19.74 4.06 -17.03
C PRO A 120 19.02 5.28 -16.42
N HIS A 121 18.15 5.96 -17.18
CA HIS A 121 17.37 7.07 -16.65
C HIS A 121 16.32 6.66 -15.60
N ALA A 122 15.96 5.39 -15.55
CA ALA A 122 15.02 4.88 -14.54
C ALA A 122 15.58 4.98 -13.11
N ALA A 123 16.90 5.00 -12.93
CA ALA A 123 17.55 5.16 -11.63
C ALA A 123 17.17 6.50 -10.94
N GLN A 124 16.90 7.55 -11.71
CA GLN A 124 16.51 8.86 -11.16
C GLN A 124 15.16 8.82 -10.45
N ALA A 125 14.30 7.84 -10.75
CA ALA A 125 13.00 7.67 -10.09
C ALA A 125 13.10 6.95 -8.73
N PHE A 126 14.19 6.26 -8.44
CA PHE A 126 14.34 5.44 -7.24
C PHE A 126 14.22 6.21 -5.92
N PRO A 127 14.81 7.40 -5.73
CA PRO A 127 14.63 8.17 -4.51
C PRO A 127 13.16 8.54 -4.24
N PHE A 128 12.42 8.90 -5.29
CA PHE A 128 11.00 9.21 -5.19
C PHE A 128 10.18 7.98 -4.82
N MET A 129 10.54 6.81 -5.36
CA MET A 129 9.90 5.54 -5.01
C MET A 129 10.13 5.14 -3.57
N LEU A 130 11.35 5.34 -3.05
CA LEU A 130 11.65 5.08 -1.64
C LEU A 130 10.81 5.99 -0.72
N LEU A 131 10.65 7.26 -1.07
CA LEU A 131 9.78 8.17 -0.33
C LEU A 131 8.31 7.69 -0.38
N CYS A 132 7.82 7.30 -1.55
CA CYS A 132 6.48 6.71 -1.69
C CYS A 132 6.34 5.42 -0.87
N LEU A 133 7.36 4.55 -0.84
CA LEU A 133 7.36 3.33 -0.06
C LEU A 133 7.22 3.61 1.44
N MET A 134 7.93 4.62 1.95
CA MET A 134 7.83 5.03 3.35
C MET A 134 6.42 5.52 3.71
N LEU A 135 5.83 6.38 2.89
CA LEU A 135 4.49 6.94 3.13
C LEU A 135 3.41 5.86 3.03
N THR A 136 3.42 5.06 1.97
CA THR A 136 2.46 3.96 1.79
C THR A 136 2.66 2.84 2.81
N GLY A 137 3.88 2.64 3.32
CA GLY A 137 4.14 1.69 4.39
C GLY A 137 3.47 2.06 5.69
N ILE A 138 3.59 3.32 6.11
CA ILE A 138 2.92 3.85 7.29
C ILE A 138 1.40 3.69 7.16
N GLU A 139 0.86 4.09 6.03
CA GLU A 139 -0.57 3.98 5.72
C GLU A 139 -1.07 2.52 5.80
N ASN A 140 -0.38 1.57 5.15
CA ASN A 140 -0.78 0.17 5.12
C ASN A 140 -0.70 -0.49 6.50
N ILE A 141 0.28 -0.14 7.34
CA ILE A 141 0.38 -0.65 8.72
C ILE A 141 -0.80 -0.14 9.56
N LEU A 142 -1.17 1.13 9.43
CA LEU A 142 -2.35 1.68 10.12
C LEU A 142 -3.65 1.02 9.62
N LYS A 143 -3.81 0.83 8.31
CA LYS A 143 -4.95 0.09 7.75
C LYS A 143 -5.01 -1.34 8.29
N ALA A 144 -3.88 -2.05 8.36
CA ALA A 144 -3.81 -3.40 8.91
C ALA A 144 -4.22 -3.46 10.39
N LEU A 145 -3.85 -2.45 11.18
CA LEU A 145 -4.28 -2.30 12.55
C LEU A 145 -5.81 -2.14 12.65
N PHE A 146 -6.41 -1.23 11.86
CA PHE A 146 -7.85 -1.01 11.86
C PHE A 146 -8.63 -2.25 11.40
N ILE A 147 -8.11 -2.99 10.43
CA ILE A 147 -8.69 -4.28 10.01
C ILE A 147 -8.64 -5.29 11.16
N GLY A 148 -7.52 -5.38 11.89
CA GLY A 148 -7.38 -6.26 13.05
C GLY A 148 -8.33 -5.91 14.21
N LEU A 149 -8.67 -4.64 14.35
CA LEU A 149 -9.64 -4.13 15.35
C LEU A 149 -11.11 -4.17 14.87
N GLU A 150 -11.40 -4.84 13.75
CA GLU A 150 -12.74 -4.91 13.11
C GLU A 150 -13.32 -3.53 12.70
N CYS A 151 -12.50 -2.48 12.63
CA CYS A 151 -12.88 -1.13 12.27
C CYS A 151 -12.74 -0.85 10.76
N VAL A 152 -13.21 -1.75 9.91
CA VAL A 152 -13.03 -1.74 8.44
C VAL A 152 -13.60 -0.48 7.76
N GLN A 153 -14.56 0.20 8.38
CA GLN A 153 -15.18 1.40 7.83
C GLN A 153 -14.18 2.54 7.63
N TYR A 154 -13.24 2.72 8.57
CA TYR A 154 -12.21 3.76 8.46
C TYR A 154 -11.23 3.48 7.31
N THR A 155 -10.93 2.22 7.04
CA THR A 155 -10.08 1.81 5.92
C THR A 155 -10.72 2.16 4.58
N ALA A 156 -12.01 1.87 4.42
CA ALA A 156 -12.76 2.17 3.18
C ALA A 156 -12.85 3.69 2.91
N ILE A 157 -13.05 4.51 3.95
CA ILE A 157 -13.09 5.96 3.83
C ILE A 157 -11.72 6.50 3.42
N SER A 158 -10.64 6.02 4.05
CA SER A 158 -9.28 6.41 3.72
C SER A 158 -8.92 6.08 2.27
N GLU A 159 -9.24 4.87 1.78
CA GLU A 159 -8.99 4.46 0.40
C GLU A 159 -9.76 5.32 -0.63
N THR A 160 -11.01 5.64 -0.31
CA THR A 160 -11.82 6.51 -1.18
C THR A 160 -11.24 7.92 -1.23
N GLY A 161 -10.82 8.47 -0.09
CA GLY A 161 -10.18 9.79 0.00
C GLY A 161 -8.86 9.84 -0.79
N GLU A 162 -8.01 8.82 -0.66
CA GLU A 162 -6.76 8.71 -1.41
C GLU A 162 -6.99 8.74 -2.93
N GLN A 163 -7.97 7.99 -3.42
CA GLN A 163 -8.27 7.96 -4.85
C GLN A 163 -8.79 9.30 -5.37
N LEU A 164 -9.62 10.00 -4.59
CA LEU A 164 -10.10 11.33 -4.96
C LEU A 164 -8.95 12.34 -5.05
N VAL A 165 -8.04 12.33 -4.09
CA VAL A 165 -6.85 13.20 -4.11
C VAL A 165 -5.95 12.86 -5.31
N ARG A 166 -5.75 11.57 -5.60
CA ARG A 166 -4.95 11.12 -6.75
C ARG A 166 -5.52 11.60 -8.09
N ILE A 167 -6.85 11.60 -8.23
CA ILE A 167 -7.50 12.09 -9.46
C ILE A 167 -7.41 13.61 -9.55
N ALA A 168 -7.57 14.32 -8.44
CA ALA A 168 -7.48 15.78 -8.41
C ALA A 168 -6.06 16.30 -8.68
N ALA A 169 -5.03 15.46 -8.46
CA ALA A 169 -3.62 15.80 -8.67
C ALA A 169 -3.15 15.59 -10.12
N VAL A 170 -3.98 15.02 -11.00
CA VAL A 170 -3.71 14.77 -12.44
C VAL A 170 -4.48 15.72 -13.31
#